data_7aba0591fac5ad963a35cf127915e9e3
#
_entry.id   7aba0591fac5ad963a35cf127915e9e3
#
_cell.length_a   1.000
_cell.length_b   1.000
_cell.length_c   1.000
_cell.angle_alpha   90.00
_cell.angle_beta   90.00
_cell.angle_gamma   90.00
#
_symmetry.space_group_name_H-M   'P 1'
#
loop_
_entity.id
_entity.type
_entity.pdbx_description
1 polymer ?
#
loop_
_entity_poly.entity_id
_entity_poly.type
_entity_poly.pdbx_seq_one_letter_code
_entity_poly.pdbx_strand_id
1 'polypeptide(L)'
;MTEYPETLELNASFLDALTIIRDKKVRHLPVVDDDGNLLGMVTDRDLLKQGAEATVLSVRELITVLSRKKVKDLMLRRENLLVATPDMIVERAAKTMYANKVGAVPVVDGEKLVGIIATSDILKLFVEAMGFESDVWTRVTFDLPDRPGELLEIARTIKESNINIVSVVTPKIDQGKHSLVVIRLQTNEPDEILAKLREAGYKIESVIVGGRD
;
A
#
# COMPACT_ATOMS: atom_id res chain seq x y z
N MET A 1 0.75 5.92 7.19
CA MET A 1 1.34 7.05 6.45
C MET A 1 2.73 7.35 6.98
N THR A 2 3.56 7.96 6.17
CA THR A 2 4.82 8.54 6.63
C THR A 2 4.52 9.95 7.15
N GLU A 3 4.75 10.18 8.44
CA GLU A 3 4.66 11.51 9.06
C GLU A 3 5.94 12.30 8.73
N TYR A 4 5.80 13.62 8.59
CA TYR A 4 6.93 14.52 8.24
C TYR A 4 7.75 14.01 7.05
N PRO A 5 7.12 13.86 5.86
CA PRO A 5 7.83 13.39 4.67
C PRO A 5 8.93 14.37 4.27
N GLU A 6 9.92 13.87 3.52
CA GLU A 6 10.88 14.75 2.84
C GLU A 6 10.13 15.69 1.90
N THR A 7 10.44 16.97 1.95
CA THR A 7 9.78 18.03 1.17
C THR A 7 10.78 18.84 0.36
N LEU A 8 10.27 19.64 -0.55
CA LEU A 8 11.02 20.63 -1.32
C LEU A 8 10.40 22.00 -1.14
N GLU A 9 11.24 23.03 -1.16
CA GLU A 9 10.81 24.42 -1.31
C GLU A 9 10.45 24.71 -2.77
N LEU A 10 9.58 25.69 -2.98
CA LEU A 10 9.09 26.08 -4.31
C LEU A 10 10.22 26.44 -5.31
N ASN A 11 11.29 27.06 -4.81
CA ASN A 11 12.42 27.51 -5.60
C ASN A 11 13.60 26.51 -5.62
N ALA A 12 13.46 25.33 -5.03
CA ALA A 12 14.45 24.26 -5.12
C ALA A 12 14.78 23.94 -6.59
N SER A 13 15.99 23.50 -6.86
CA SER A 13 16.41 23.13 -8.21
C SER A 13 15.98 21.70 -8.56
N PHE A 14 15.97 21.39 -9.84
CA PHE A 14 15.82 20.02 -10.34
C PHE A 14 16.86 19.07 -9.71
N LEU A 15 18.10 19.52 -9.55
CA LEU A 15 19.18 18.71 -8.99
C LEU A 15 18.98 18.42 -7.50
N ASP A 16 18.42 19.36 -6.73
CA ASP A 16 18.06 19.16 -5.33
C ASP A 16 17.01 18.06 -5.21
N ALA A 17 15.94 18.14 -6.04
CA ALA A 17 14.90 17.13 -6.09
C ALA A 17 15.46 15.75 -6.44
N LEU A 18 16.31 15.67 -7.46
CA LEU A 18 16.94 14.41 -7.87
C LEU A 18 17.84 13.82 -6.77
N THR A 19 18.57 14.67 -6.07
CA THR A 19 19.45 14.27 -4.98
C THR A 19 18.65 13.69 -3.83
N ILE A 20 17.58 14.35 -3.40
CA ILE A 20 16.72 13.85 -2.32
C ILE A 20 16.05 12.51 -2.71
N ILE A 21 15.50 12.40 -3.93
CA ILE A 21 14.88 11.16 -4.41
C ILE A 21 15.87 9.99 -4.35
N ARG A 22 17.11 10.22 -4.81
CA ARG A 22 18.15 9.19 -4.83
C ARG A 22 18.63 8.82 -3.43
N ASP A 23 18.97 9.81 -2.62
CA ASP A 23 19.65 9.59 -1.34
C ASP A 23 18.67 9.09 -0.26
N LYS A 24 17.43 9.57 -0.30
CA LYS A 24 16.37 9.15 0.63
C LYS A 24 15.52 7.98 0.10
N LYS A 25 15.75 7.56 -1.16
CA LYS A 25 15.02 6.47 -1.83
C LYS A 25 13.50 6.68 -1.84
N VAL A 26 13.08 7.93 -1.95
CA VAL A 26 11.67 8.32 -2.07
C VAL A 26 11.31 8.54 -3.54
N ARG A 27 10.01 8.45 -3.88
CA ARG A 27 9.53 8.64 -5.26
C ARG A 27 8.64 9.86 -5.42
N HIS A 28 8.20 10.44 -4.33
CA HIS A 28 7.25 11.53 -4.30
C HIS A 28 7.75 12.56 -3.31
N LEU A 29 7.91 13.78 -3.75
CA LEU A 29 8.36 14.91 -2.94
C LEU A 29 7.28 15.98 -2.96
N PRO A 30 6.54 16.15 -1.86
CA PRO A 30 5.68 17.31 -1.68
C PRO A 30 6.50 18.60 -1.72
N VAL A 31 5.93 19.63 -2.34
CA VAL A 31 6.48 20.98 -2.39
C VAL A 31 5.67 21.85 -1.44
N VAL A 32 6.36 22.52 -0.53
CA VAL A 32 5.74 23.35 0.50
C VAL A 32 6.26 24.77 0.48
N ASP A 33 5.49 25.70 1.07
CA ASP A 33 5.96 27.06 1.39
C ASP A 33 6.66 27.08 2.75
N ASP A 34 7.10 28.30 3.17
CA ASP A 34 7.80 28.52 4.43
C ASP A 34 6.93 28.24 5.67
N ASP A 35 5.60 28.25 5.52
CA ASP A 35 4.63 27.94 6.55
C ASP A 35 4.27 26.44 6.59
N GLY A 36 4.79 25.64 5.66
CA GLY A 36 4.53 24.19 5.54
C GLY A 36 3.22 23.86 4.81
N ASN A 37 2.63 24.82 4.10
CA ASN A 37 1.44 24.57 3.29
C ASN A 37 1.82 23.85 1.99
N LEU A 38 0.99 22.91 1.57
CA LEU A 38 1.21 22.12 0.36
C LEU A 38 0.94 22.94 -0.91
N LEU A 39 1.98 23.19 -1.69
CA LEU A 39 1.90 23.90 -2.97
C LEU A 39 1.81 22.96 -4.19
N GLY A 40 2.33 21.75 -4.07
CA GLY A 40 2.36 20.79 -5.16
C GLY A 40 3.12 19.51 -4.82
N MET A 41 3.43 18.72 -5.83
CA MET A 41 4.24 17.51 -5.69
C MET A 41 5.07 17.25 -6.94
N VAL A 42 6.31 16.79 -6.76
CA VAL A 42 7.19 16.30 -7.82
C VAL A 42 7.42 14.80 -7.61
N THR A 43 7.45 14.04 -8.70
CA THR A 43 7.72 12.61 -8.67
C THR A 43 9.02 12.26 -9.41
N ASP A 44 9.56 11.09 -9.14
CA ASP A 44 10.69 10.52 -9.88
C ASP A 44 10.42 10.47 -11.40
N ARG A 45 9.17 10.20 -11.80
CA ARG A 45 8.75 10.17 -13.21
C ARG A 45 8.78 11.54 -13.86
N ASP A 46 8.39 12.59 -13.14
CA ASP A 46 8.43 13.98 -13.65
C ASP A 46 9.88 14.38 -13.94
N LEU A 47 10.81 14.01 -13.05
CA LEU A 47 12.23 14.27 -13.23
C LEU A 47 12.82 13.45 -14.39
N LEU A 48 12.49 12.16 -14.50
CA LEU A 48 12.97 11.30 -15.59
C LEU A 48 12.47 11.79 -16.95
N LYS A 49 11.21 12.22 -17.05
CA LYS A 49 10.66 12.78 -18.29
C LYS A 49 11.45 13.99 -18.78
N GLN A 50 11.82 14.90 -17.87
CA GLN A 50 12.62 16.08 -18.21
C GLN A 50 14.05 15.72 -18.65
N GLY A 51 14.64 14.68 -18.05
CA GLY A 51 15.96 14.17 -18.46
C GLY A 51 15.93 13.55 -19.87
N ALA A 52 14.87 12.84 -20.21
CA ALA A 52 14.68 12.19 -21.52
C ALA A 52 14.49 13.20 -22.67
N GLU A 53 13.85 14.35 -22.42
CA GLU A 53 13.67 15.42 -23.42
C GLU A 53 14.99 16.08 -23.83
N ALA A 54 16.06 15.88 -23.04
CA ALA A 54 17.37 16.51 -23.27
C ALA A 54 18.42 15.55 -23.88
N THR A 55 18.01 14.42 -24.44
CA THR A 55 18.93 13.36 -24.95
C THR A 55 19.85 13.79 -26.12
N VAL A 56 19.64 14.95 -26.70
CA VAL A 56 20.47 15.46 -27.81
C VAL A 56 21.66 16.32 -27.31
N LEU A 57 21.71 16.60 -26.01
CA LEU A 57 22.72 17.47 -25.41
C LEU A 57 23.91 16.67 -24.90
N SER A 58 25.12 17.27 -24.92
CA SER A 58 26.25 16.73 -24.18
C SER A 58 25.93 16.72 -22.67
N VAL A 59 26.59 15.85 -21.89
CA VAL A 59 26.42 15.76 -20.42
C VAL A 59 26.59 17.12 -19.75
N ARG A 60 27.50 17.93 -20.20
CA ARG A 60 27.77 19.25 -19.63
C ARG A 60 26.65 20.27 -19.92
N GLU A 61 26.13 20.26 -21.12
CA GLU A 61 24.95 21.08 -21.50
C GLU A 61 23.71 20.63 -20.76
N LEU A 62 23.49 19.30 -20.65
CA LEU A 62 22.40 18.72 -19.90
C LEU A 62 22.40 19.18 -18.42
N ILE A 63 23.55 19.08 -17.72
CA ILE A 63 23.68 19.54 -16.34
C ILE A 63 23.38 21.04 -16.25
N THR A 64 23.89 21.86 -17.21
CA THR A 64 23.67 23.30 -17.22
C THR A 64 22.19 23.66 -17.42
N VAL A 65 21.47 22.94 -18.30
CA VAL A 65 20.04 23.15 -18.54
C VAL A 65 19.22 22.72 -17.33
N LEU A 66 19.50 21.53 -16.79
CA LEU A 66 18.75 20.99 -15.65
C LEU A 66 18.98 21.77 -14.35
N SER A 67 20.19 22.32 -14.12
CA SER A 67 20.47 23.14 -12.95
C SER A 67 19.71 24.48 -12.92
N ARG A 68 19.22 24.95 -14.07
CA ARG A 68 18.40 26.16 -14.16
C ARG A 68 16.91 25.91 -13.97
N LYS A 69 16.45 24.66 -14.15
CA LYS A 69 15.05 24.31 -13.93
C LYS A 69 14.71 24.33 -12.45
N LYS A 70 13.58 24.90 -12.11
CA LYS A 70 13.07 24.97 -10.74
C LYS A 70 11.92 23.98 -10.55
N VAL A 71 11.76 23.50 -9.33
CA VAL A 71 10.71 22.57 -8.93
C VAL A 71 9.32 23.10 -9.27
N LYS A 72 9.08 24.40 -9.12
CA LYS A 72 7.80 25.06 -9.46
C LYS A 72 7.37 24.92 -10.93
N ASP A 73 8.34 24.71 -11.82
CA ASP A 73 8.10 24.57 -13.28
C ASP A 73 7.76 23.12 -13.65
N LEU A 74 7.99 22.17 -12.74
CA LEU A 74 7.87 20.72 -12.96
C LEU A 74 6.78 20.08 -12.12
N MET A 75 6.43 20.67 -10.99
CA MET A 75 5.51 20.09 -10.03
C MET A 75 4.08 20.03 -10.56
N LEU A 76 3.38 18.99 -10.18
CA LEU A 76 1.91 18.98 -10.24
C LEU A 76 1.41 19.91 -9.13
N ARG A 77 0.67 20.95 -9.51
CA ARG A 77 0.19 21.98 -8.58
C ARG A 77 -0.90 21.43 -7.64
N ARG A 78 -1.03 22.05 -6.49
CA ARG A 78 -1.96 21.66 -5.42
C ARG A 78 -3.41 21.46 -5.90
N GLU A 79 -3.91 22.33 -6.78
CA GLU A 79 -5.26 22.27 -7.33
C GLU A 79 -5.53 20.98 -8.15
N ASN A 80 -4.48 20.35 -8.66
CA ASN A 80 -4.56 19.12 -9.47
C ASN A 80 -4.17 17.87 -8.68
N LEU A 81 -3.79 18.02 -7.40
CA LEU A 81 -3.42 16.91 -6.54
C LEU A 81 -4.64 16.31 -5.83
N LEU A 82 -4.69 15.00 -5.81
CA LEU A 82 -5.50 14.29 -4.84
C LEU A 82 -4.81 14.37 -3.47
N VAL A 83 -5.57 14.70 -2.46
CA VAL A 83 -5.08 14.75 -1.07
C VAL A 83 -5.99 13.94 -0.16
N ALA A 84 -5.44 13.53 0.96
CA ALA A 84 -6.17 12.92 2.07
C ALA A 84 -6.17 13.87 3.28
N THR A 85 -7.09 13.65 4.21
CA THR A 85 -7.11 14.30 5.52
C THR A 85 -6.66 13.31 6.61
N PRO A 86 -6.19 13.76 7.78
CA PRO A 86 -5.71 12.86 8.84
C PRO A 86 -6.77 11.86 9.33
N ASP A 87 -8.05 12.22 9.24
CA ASP A 87 -9.20 11.40 9.64
C ASP A 87 -9.71 10.46 8.53
N MET A 88 -9.13 10.55 7.32
CA MET A 88 -9.52 9.68 6.22
C MET A 88 -9.13 8.22 6.51
N ILE A 89 -10.10 7.31 6.45
CA ILE A 89 -9.80 5.87 6.58
C ILE A 89 -8.91 5.39 5.42
N VAL A 90 -7.95 4.52 5.74
CA VAL A 90 -6.91 4.08 4.80
C VAL A 90 -7.49 3.38 3.56
N GLU A 91 -8.61 2.66 3.70
CA GLU A 91 -9.30 2.00 2.58
C GLU A 91 -9.82 3.00 1.55
N ARG A 92 -10.27 4.19 2.01
CA ARG A 92 -10.70 5.26 1.11
C ARG A 92 -9.51 5.84 0.37
N ALA A 93 -8.39 6.09 1.07
CA ALA A 93 -7.15 6.53 0.44
C ALA A 93 -6.69 5.51 -0.62
N ALA A 94 -6.63 4.22 -0.27
CA ALA A 94 -6.24 3.14 -1.18
C ALA A 94 -7.16 3.05 -2.41
N LYS A 95 -8.49 3.14 -2.22
CA LYS A 95 -9.47 3.16 -3.31
C LYS A 95 -9.26 4.37 -4.23
N THR A 96 -9.01 5.54 -3.67
CA THR A 96 -8.75 6.77 -4.43
C THR A 96 -7.46 6.65 -5.24
N MET A 97 -6.38 6.15 -4.62
CA MET A 97 -5.10 5.90 -5.30
C MET A 97 -5.26 4.92 -6.46
N TYR A 98 -5.96 3.81 -6.24
CA TYR A 98 -6.20 2.79 -7.26
C TYR A 98 -7.03 3.33 -8.44
N ALA A 99 -8.15 4.00 -8.16
CA ALA A 99 -9.05 4.53 -9.18
C ALA A 99 -8.40 5.60 -10.07
N ASN A 100 -7.51 6.42 -9.49
CA ASN A 100 -6.83 7.51 -10.20
C ASN A 100 -5.40 7.15 -10.65
N LYS A 101 -4.94 5.91 -10.40
CA LYS A 101 -3.61 5.40 -10.79
C LYS A 101 -2.47 6.27 -10.25
N VAL A 102 -2.61 6.80 -9.04
CA VAL A 102 -1.57 7.60 -8.36
C VAL A 102 -0.80 6.76 -7.34
N GLY A 103 0.51 6.96 -7.28
CA GLY A 103 1.42 6.19 -6.42
C GLY A 103 1.50 6.69 -4.98
N ALA A 104 1.11 7.94 -4.73
CA ALA A 104 1.03 8.53 -3.40
C ALA A 104 0.01 9.66 -3.34
N VAL A 105 -0.44 9.96 -2.12
CA VAL A 105 -1.38 11.04 -1.81
C VAL A 105 -0.85 11.80 -0.60
N PRO A 106 -0.58 13.12 -0.70
CA PRO A 106 -0.27 13.94 0.46
C PRO A 106 -1.44 13.97 1.45
N VAL A 107 -1.11 14.00 2.73
CA VAL A 107 -2.08 14.18 3.82
C VAL A 107 -1.97 15.59 4.33
N VAL A 108 -3.07 16.32 4.33
CA VAL A 108 -3.11 17.73 4.75
C VAL A 108 -4.11 17.94 5.85
N ASP A 109 -3.76 18.79 6.81
CA ASP A 109 -4.65 19.36 7.82
C ASP A 109 -4.88 20.83 7.47
N GLY A 110 -6.06 21.14 6.92
CA GLY A 110 -6.29 22.39 6.21
C GLY A 110 -5.39 22.51 4.98
N GLU A 111 -4.46 23.47 4.99
CA GLU A 111 -3.46 23.66 3.92
C GLU A 111 -2.10 23.01 4.25
N LYS A 112 -1.85 22.71 5.53
CA LYS A 112 -0.57 22.19 6.01
C LYS A 112 -0.36 20.74 5.64
N LEU A 113 0.81 20.43 5.11
CA LEU A 113 1.25 19.06 4.90
C LEU A 113 1.59 18.41 6.25
N VAL A 114 0.92 17.31 6.60
CA VAL A 114 1.17 16.55 7.83
C VAL A 114 1.69 15.13 7.56
N GLY A 115 1.61 14.68 6.33
CA GLY A 115 2.09 13.34 5.98
C GLY A 115 1.95 13.02 4.49
N ILE A 116 2.32 11.79 4.15
CA ILE A 116 2.10 11.21 2.83
C ILE A 116 1.72 9.74 2.96
N ILE A 117 0.78 9.29 2.14
CA ILE A 117 0.42 7.87 1.99
C ILE A 117 0.88 7.42 0.62
N ALA A 118 1.78 6.44 0.57
CA ALA A 118 2.25 5.82 -0.65
C ALA A 118 1.68 4.40 -0.83
N THR A 119 1.76 3.86 -2.05
CA THR A 119 1.37 2.48 -2.34
C THR A 119 2.12 1.47 -1.46
N SER A 120 3.38 1.75 -1.10
CA SER A 120 4.16 0.93 -0.17
C SER A 120 3.54 0.86 1.23
N ASP A 121 2.94 1.96 1.73
CA ASP A 121 2.26 1.98 3.03
C ASP A 121 1.02 1.08 3.01
N ILE A 122 0.26 1.13 1.91
CA ILE A 122 -0.91 0.28 1.71
C ILE A 122 -0.51 -1.19 1.62
N LEU A 123 0.57 -1.50 0.88
CA LEU A 123 1.08 -2.87 0.79
C LEU A 123 1.60 -3.38 2.13
N LYS A 124 2.30 -2.55 2.89
CA LYS A 124 2.76 -2.89 4.24
C LYS A 124 1.57 -3.25 5.13
N LEU A 125 0.55 -2.37 5.20
CA LEU A 125 -0.67 -2.63 5.95
C LEU A 125 -1.36 -3.93 5.50
N PHE A 126 -1.40 -4.19 4.20
CA PHE A 126 -1.97 -5.44 3.68
C PHE A 126 -1.19 -6.67 4.18
N VAL A 127 0.14 -6.65 4.13
CA VAL A 127 1.00 -7.74 4.61
C VAL A 127 0.77 -7.99 6.10
N GLU A 128 0.75 -6.91 6.91
CA GLU A 128 0.50 -6.97 8.35
C GLU A 128 -0.91 -7.53 8.65
N ALA A 129 -1.95 -6.98 8.00
CA ALA A 129 -3.33 -7.42 8.19
C ALA A 129 -3.58 -8.88 7.76
N MET A 130 -2.81 -9.37 6.77
CA MET A 130 -2.86 -10.76 6.33
C MET A 130 -2.06 -11.70 7.24
N GLY A 131 -1.29 -11.18 8.21
CA GLY A 131 -0.49 -11.96 9.15
C GLY A 131 0.70 -12.67 8.50
N PHE A 132 1.34 -12.04 7.51
CA PHE A 132 2.55 -12.57 6.88
C PHE A 132 3.84 -12.35 7.66
N GLU A 133 3.78 -11.63 8.80
CA GLU A 133 4.97 -11.34 9.61
C GLU A 133 5.42 -12.53 10.49
N SER A 134 4.58 -13.54 10.65
CA SER A 134 4.91 -14.74 11.44
C SER A 134 5.44 -15.84 10.52
N ASP A 135 6.50 -16.54 10.97
CA ASP A 135 7.02 -17.72 10.26
C ASP A 135 6.16 -18.98 10.49
N VAL A 136 5.26 -18.93 11.48
CA VAL A 136 4.38 -20.05 11.86
C VAL A 136 2.95 -19.76 11.44
N TRP A 137 2.55 -20.31 10.29
CA TRP A 137 1.18 -20.17 9.82
C TRP A 137 0.76 -21.25 8.81
N THR A 138 -0.52 -21.50 8.77
CA THR A 138 -1.17 -22.29 7.70
C THR A 138 -2.32 -21.48 7.11
N ARG A 139 -2.35 -21.35 5.80
CA ARG A 139 -3.45 -20.75 5.06
C ARG A 139 -4.38 -21.86 4.56
N VAL A 140 -5.63 -21.78 4.96
CA VAL A 140 -6.68 -22.71 4.51
C VAL A 140 -7.73 -21.93 3.72
N THR A 141 -8.05 -22.41 2.53
CA THR A 141 -9.11 -21.82 1.69
C THR A 141 -10.30 -22.76 1.69
N PHE A 142 -11.45 -22.22 2.04
CA PHE A 142 -12.72 -22.93 2.09
C PHE A 142 -13.66 -22.46 0.98
N ASP A 143 -14.46 -23.36 0.45
CA ASP A 143 -15.63 -23.06 -0.36
C ASP A 143 -16.88 -23.22 0.54
N LEU A 144 -17.46 -22.09 0.95
CA LEU A 144 -18.56 -22.07 1.91
C LEU A 144 -19.84 -21.52 1.28
N PRO A 145 -21.02 -22.00 1.72
CA PRO A 145 -22.28 -21.33 1.43
C PRO A 145 -22.25 -19.88 1.94
N ASP A 146 -22.71 -18.93 1.12
CA ASP A 146 -22.82 -17.51 1.53
C ASP A 146 -24.10 -17.32 2.36
N ARG A 147 -24.05 -17.68 3.64
CA ARG A 147 -25.13 -17.53 4.60
C ARG A 147 -24.63 -17.18 6.00
N PRO A 148 -25.47 -16.52 6.82
CA PRO A 148 -25.12 -16.19 8.20
C PRO A 148 -24.76 -17.43 9.03
N GLY A 149 -23.67 -17.33 9.81
CA GLY A 149 -23.27 -18.37 10.78
C GLY A 149 -22.14 -19.28 10.30
N GLU A 150 -21.88 -19.42 9.02
CA GLU A 150 -20.83 -20.34 8.50
C GLU A 150 -19.45 -20.10 9.13
N LEU A 151 -19.02 -18.84 9.23
CA LEU A 151 -17.75 -18.52 9.88
C LEU A 151 -17.72 -18.84 11.38
N LEU A 152 -18.85 -18.75 12.06
CA LEU A 152 -18.95 -19.06 13.48
C LEU A 152 -18.64 -20.52 13.77
N GLU A 153 -19.19 -21.43 12.99
CA GLU A 153 -19.00 -22.88 13.18
C GLU A 153 -17.55 -23.29 12.88
N ILE A 154 -16.93 -22.74 11.82
CA ILE A 154 -15.50 -22.95 11.54
C ILE A 154 -14.64 -22.42 12.69
N ALA A 155 -14.89 -21.18 13.15
CA ALA A 155 -14.16 -20.59 14.24
C ALA A 155 -14.29 -21.39 15.56
N ARG A 156 -15.45 -22.02 15.81
CA ARG A 156 -15.65 -22.90 16.96
C ARG A 156 -14.76 -24.14 16.87
N THR A 157 -14.72 -24.83 15.73
CA THR A 157 -13.87 -26.01 15.51
C THR A 157 -12.38 -25.66 15.68
N ILE A 158 -11.95 -24.51 15.18
CA ILE A 158 -10.57 -24.03 15.33
C ILE A 158 -10.25 -23.73 16.79
N LYS A 159 -11.16 -23.07 17.51
CA LYS A 159 -11.03 -22.79 18.95
C LYS A 159 -10.86 -24.06 19.78
N GLU A 160 -11.67 -25.10 19.49
CA GLU A 160 -11.60 -26.39 20.19
C GLU A 160 -10.26 -27.10 19.99
N SER A 161 -9.54 -26.79 18.93
CA SER A 161 -8.18 -27.27 18.67
C SER A 161 -7.10 -26.37 19.27
N ASN A 162 -7.48 -25.34 20.03
CA ASN A 162 -6.57 -24.37 20.68
C ASN A 162 -5.61 -23.67 19.70
N ILE A 163 -6.08 -23.41 18.47
CA ILE A 163 -5.32 -22.73 17.43
C ILE A 163 -5.85 -21.31 17.28
N ASN A 164 -4.94 -20.33 17.17
CA ASN A 164 -5.30 -18.94 16.94
C ASN A 164 -5.58 -18.67 15.46
N ILE A 165 -6.62 -17.86 15.19
CA ILE A 165 -6.91 -17.32 13.85
C ILE A 165 -6.15 -15.99 13.71
N VAL A 166 -5.24 -15.93 12.76
CA VAL A 166 -4.42 -14.72 12.47
C VAL A 166 -5.19 -13.75 11.59
N SER A 167 -5.83 -14.24 10.54
CA SER A 167 -6.64 -13.43 9.64
C SER A 167 -7.76 -14.24 8.99
N VAL A 168 -8.83 -13.54 8.61
CA VAL A 168 -9.95 -14.09 7.82
C VAL A 168 -10.21 -13.13 6.67
N VAL A 169 -10.23 -13.65 5.45
CA VAL A 169 -10.51 -12.88 4.24
C VAL A 169 -11.59 -13.57 3.43
N THR A 170 -12.60 -12.81 3.04
CA THR A 170 -13.70 -13.28 2.20
C THR A 170 -13.67 -12.53 0.86
N PRO A 171 -12.83 -12.94 -0.10
CA PRO A 171 -12.80 -12.29 -1.39
C PRO A 171 -14.12 -12.52 -2.12
N LYS A 172 -14.75 -11.44 -2.57
CA LYS A 172 -15.92 -11.56 -3.47
C LYS A 172 -15.44 -11.90 -4.87
N ILE A 173 -15.34 -13.19 -5.17
CA ILE A 173 -14.86 -13.68 -6.47
C ILE A 173 -16.02 -13.94 -7.43
N ASP A 174 -17.23 -14.24 -6.92
CA ASP A 174 -18.41 -14.49 -7.75
C ASP A 174 -19.70 -14.07 -7.04
N GLN A 175 -20.75 -13.79 -7.82
CA GLN A 175 -22.10 -13.50 -7.32
C GLN A 175 -22.90 -14.79 -7.07
N GLY A 176 -22.23 -15.91 -6.81
CA GLY A 176 -22.82 -17.22 -6.59
C GLY A 176 -23.38 -17.42 -5.18
N LYS A 177 -23.93 -18.62 -4.95
CA LYS A 177 -24.42 -19.07 -3.64
C LYS A 177 -23.30 -19.48 -2.67
N HIS A 178 -22.03 -19.42 -3.12
CA HIS A 178 -20.83 -19.82 -2.40
C HIS A 178 -19.83 -18.67 -2.34
N SER A 179 -19.09 -18.59 -1.26
CA SER A 179 -18.00 -17.64 -1.05
C SER A 179 -16.71 -18.37 -0.71
N LEU A 180 -15.61 -17.98 -1.34
CA LEU A 180 -14.31 -18.42 -0.87
C LEU A 180 -13.98 -17.70 0.44
N VAL A 181 -13.57 -18.48 1.44
CA VAL A 181 -13.10 -17.97 2.72
C VAL A 181 -11.67 -18.43 2.92
N VAL A 182 -10.78 -17.48 3.13
CA VAL A 182 -9.37 -17.74 3.40
C VAL A 182 -9.12 -17.46 4.87
N ILE A 183 -8.72 -18.49 5.61
CA ILE A 183 -8.36 -18.37 7.03
C ILE A 183 -6.89 -18.69 7.18
N ARG A 184 -6.19 -17.83 7.89
CA ARG A 184 -4.80 -18.05 8.31
C ARG A 184 -4.78 -18.46 9.77
N LEU A 185 -4.20 -19.62 10.04
CA LEU A 185 -4.06 -20.23 11.36
C LEU A 185 -2.64 -20.09 11.85
N GLN A 186 -2.46 -19.88 13.14
CA GLN A 186 -1.14 -19.81 13.78
C GLN A 186 -0.62 -21.22 14.10
N THR A 187 -0.36 -22.01 13.07
CA THR A 187 0.24 -23.35 13.17
C THR A 187 0.97 -23.70 11.88
N ASN A 188 2.04 -24.48 11.98
CA ASN A 188 2.72 -25.16 10.87
C ASN A 188 2.47 -26.69 10.87
N GLU A 189 1.66 -27.19 11.82
CA GLU A 189 1.22 -28.57 11.92
C GLU A 189 -0.31 -28.63 11.83
N PRO A 190 -0.91 -28.49 10.64
CA PRO A 190 -2.34 -28.34 10.48
C PRO A 190 -3.12 -29.65 10.40
N ASP A 191 -2.47 -30.80 10.35
CA ASP A 191 -3.09 -32.09 9.97
C ASP A 191 -4.30 -32.43 10.84
N GLU A 192 -4.20 -32.28 12.17
CA GLU A 192 -5.29 -32.57 13.11
C GLU A 192 -6.51 -31.66 12.88
N ILE A 193 -6.28 -30.35 12.78
CA ILE A 193 -7.38 -29.40 12.57
C ILE A 193 -8.02 -29.58 11.18
N LEU A 194 -7.23 -29.90 10.16
CA LEU A 194 -7.75 -30.15 8.82
C LEU A 194 -8.60 -31.41 8.77
N ALA A 195 -8.25 -32.45 9.53
CA ALA A 195 -9.06 -33.66 9.68
C ALA A 195 -10.43 -33.33 10.31
N LYS A 196 -10.44 -32.62 11.46
CA LYS A 196 -11.67 -32.20 12.14
C LYS A 196 -12.57 -31.33 11.26
N LEU A 197 -11.98 -30.40 10.49
CA LEU A 197 -12.75 -29.55 9.58
C LEU A 197 -13.40 -30.36 8.44
N ARG A 198 -12.68 -31.35 7.89
CA ARG A 198 -13.24 -32.26 6.88
C ARG A 198 -14.35 -33.17 7.45
N GLU A 199 -14.14 -33.70 8.65
CA GLU A 199 -15.17 -34.51 9.38
C GLU A 199 -16.44 -33.69 9.66
N ALA A 200 -16.28 -32.38 9.96
CA ALA A 200 -17.39 -31.44 10.10
C ALA A 200 -18.08 -31.09 8.77
N GLY A 201 -17.62 -31.62 7.65
CA GLY A 201 -18.21 -31.45 6.33
C GLY A 201 -17.75 -30.22 5.54
N TYR A 202 -16.71 -29.53 5.99
CA TYR A 202 -16.19 -28.35 5.27
C TYR A 202 -15.36 -28.74 4.05
N LYS A 203 -15.68 -28.14 2.92
CA LYS A 203 -14.92 -28.29 1.68
C LYS A 203 -13.69 -27.39 1.70
N ILE A 204 -12.51 -28.00 1.77
CA ILE A 204 -11.22 -27.34 1.73
C ILE A 204 -10.71 -27.36 0.30
N GLU A 205 -10.55 -26.18 -0.30
CA GLU A 205 -10.07 -26.01 -1.67
C GLU A 205 -8.52 -26.03 -1.74
N SER A 206 -7.85 -25.42 -0.77
CA SER A 206 -6.38 -25.42 -0.72
C SER A 206 -5.85 -25.23 0.69
N VAL A 207 -4.65 -25.77 0.91
CA VAL A 207 -3.87 -25.60 2.13
C VAL A 207 -2.45 -25.21 1.75
N ILE A 208 -1.92 -24.18 2.37
CA ILE A 208 -0.52 -23.72 2.23
C ILE A 208 0.06 -23.57 3.63
N VAL A 209 1.15 -24.26 3.90
CA VAL A 209 1.86 -24.19 5.19
C VAL A 209 3.07 -23.30 5.03
N GLY A 210 3.21 -22.27 5.85
CA GLY A 210 4.35 -21.36 5.86
C GLY A 210 5.55 -21.92 6.62
N GLY A 211 6.75 -21.41 6.28
CA GLY A 211 7.99 -21.85 6.92
C GLY A 211 8.58 -23.14 6.34
N ARG A 212 8.15 -23.56 5.15
CA ARG A 212 8.77 -24.65 4.37
C ARG A 212 9.14 -24.09 3.00
N ASP A 213 10.19 -23.27 2.95
CA ASP A 213 10.98 -22.98 1.75
C ASP A 213 12.29 -23.78 1.82
#